data_31f7a8172645197c80f064c049c6e57d
#
_entry.id   31f7a8172645197c80f064c049c6e57d
#
_cell.length_a   1.000
_cell.length_b   1.000
_cell.length_c   1.000
_cell.angle_alpha   90.00
_cell.angle_beta   90.00
_cell.angle_gamma   90.00
#
_symmetry.space_group_name_H-M   'P 1'
#
loop_
_entity.id
_entity.type
_entity.pdbx_description
1 polymer ?
#
loop_
_entity_poly.entity_id
_entity_poly.type
_entity_poly.pdbx_seq_one_letter_code
_entity_poly.pdbx_strand_id
1 'polypeptide(L)'
;MIPTVKELLSSKLEGQAVTVKGWVRTKRQTKSAVFVEINDGSCMANIQCVFDQEKVAEPALAAEFEKTTTGASVSVEGVLIASPGSGQKLEVKANSLRVIGEAPAEAYPLQKKAHSLEFLREIAHLRPRTNTFGAVARVRNRMAFAVHQFFQERGFNYVHTPLITASDAEGAGAMFQVTTLDLARIAAGGAVDYDKDFFGKPAYLTVSGQLNVETYCQAMNRVYTFGPTFRAENSNTTRHLSEFWMIEPEIAFAELEDDIALAKDFILYLVKTALSDCADDLAFFDARIQPGLIDSLGKVAKGSFSRMTYTEAVAELLKHKGVFEFEPYWGCDLQSEHEKFLTEKVVGGPLVVTDYPREIKAFYMKQNDDGKTVAAMDVLVPRFGEIIGGSEREWRLDLLEKRISEVGLNKDSYKWYLDLRRFGSTPHAGFGLGFERLLLYVTGMTNIRDVIPFPRAPRQADF
;
A
#
# COMPACT_ATOMS: atom_id res chain seq x y z
N MET A 1 16.65 -20.22 17.10
CA MET A 1 15.21 -19.89 16.94
C MET A 1 14.46 -21.14 16.48
N ILE A 2 13.19 -21.28 16.87
CA ILE A 2 12.32 -22.37 16.33
C ILE A 2 12.06 -22.05 14.86
N PRO A 3 12.18 -23.03 13.94
CA PRO A 3 11.95 -22.79 12.53
C PRO A 3 10.47 -22.43 12.25
N THR A 4 10.24 -21.53 11.31
CA THR A 4 8.91 -21.19 10.84
C THR A 4 8.33 -22.30 9.97
N VAL A 5 7.00 -22.30 9.76
CA VAL A 5 6.33 -23.25 8.86
C VAL A 5 6.91 -23.16 7.45
N LYS A 6 7.21 -21.95 6.96
CA LYS A 6 7.86 -21.74 5.65
C LYS A 6 9.23 -22.42 5.58
N GLU A 7 10.05 -22.25 6.60
CA GLU A 7 11.38 -22.88 6.69
C GLU A 7 11.27 -24.40 6.74
N LEU A 8 10.37 -24.95 7.55
CA LEU A 8 10.13 -26.39 7.61
C LEU A 8 9.71 -26.98 6.26
N LEU A 9 8.75 -26.35 5.58
CA LEU A 9 8.26 -26.84 4.27
C LEU A 9 9.27 -26.70 3.13
N SER A 10 10.27 -25.84 3.27
CA SER A 10 11.37 -25.65 2.31
C SER A 10 12.68 -26.32 2.72
N SER A 11 12.73 -26.95 3.89
CA SER A 11 13.95 -27.44 4.51
C SER A 11 14.35 -28.83 4.01
N LYS A 12 15.65 -29.15 4.21
CA LYS A 12 16.21 -30.50 4.08
C LYS A 12 16.23 -31.25 5.43
N LEU A 13 15.35 -30.91 6.35
CA LEU A 13 15.28 -31.45 7.72
C LEU A 13 14.46 -32.76 7.79
N GLU A 14 14.17 -33.41 6.66
CA GLU A 14 13.49 -34.71 6.64
C GLU A 14 14.24 -35.75 7.52
N GLY A 15 13.49 -36.43 8.36
CA GLY A 15 14.03 -37.39 9.32
C GLY A 15 14.49 -36.76 10.65
N GLN A 16 14.47 -35.44 10.81
CA GLN A 16 14.91 -34.75 12.03
C GLN A 16 13.76 -34.46 12.96
N ALA A 17 14.07 -34.40 14.27
CA ALA A 17 13.14 -33.91 15.27
C ALA A 17 12.93 -32.39 15.12
N VAL A 18 11.67 -31.97 15.10
CA VAL A 18 11.26 -30.56 14.94
C VAL A 18 10.21 -30.17 15.98
N THR A 19 10.19 -28.87 16.27
CA THR A 19 9.11 -28.25 17.03
C THR A 19 8.36 -27.27 16.13
N VAL A 20 7.04 -27.43 16.01
CA VAL A 20 6.14 -26.54 15.29
C VAL A 20 5.36 -25.71 16.27
N LYS A 21 5.36 -24.39 16.13
CA LYS A 21 4.47 -23.48 16.86
C LYS A 21 3.63 -22.66 15.91
N GLY A 22 2.38 -22.42 16.27
CA GLY A 22 1.47 -21.64 15.44
C GLY A 22 0.02 -21.79 15.91
N TRP A 23 -0.89 -21.41 15.02
CA TRP A 23 -2.33 -21.45 15.27
C TRP A 23 -2.98 -22.57 14.47
N VAL A 24 -3.87 -23.30 15.14
CA VAL A 24 -4.64 -24.39 14.53
C VAL A 24 -5.58 -23.83 13.46
N ARG A 25 -5.45 -24.36 12.25
CA ARG A 25 -6.35 -24.04 11.12
C ARG A 25 -7.49 -25.04 11.02
N THR A 26 -7.15 -26.32 11.09
CA THR A 26 -8.12 -27.42 11.10
C THR A 26 -7.67 -28.53 12.02
N LYS A 27 -8.65 -29.25 12.59
CA LYS A 27 -8.45 -30.55 13.25
C LYS A 27 -9.40 -31.56 12.61
N ARG A 28 -8.87 -32.69 12.21
CA ARG A 28 -9.64 -33.80 11.61
C ARG A 28 -9.20 -35.11 12.23
N GLN A 29 -10.16 -35.96 12.57
CA GLN A 29 -9.93 -37.26 13.15
C GLN A 29 -10.45 -38.37 12.22
N THR A 30 -9.69 -39.46 12.12
CA THR A 30 -10.05 -40.71 11.43
C THR A 30 -9.97 -41.87 12.42
N LYS A 31 -10.24 -43.08 11.97
CA LYS A 31 -10.15 -44.29 12.84
C LYS A 31 -8.69 -44.55 13.29
N SER A 32 -7.68 -44.12 12.53
CA SER A 32 -6.27 -44.46 12.79
C SER A 32 -5.41 -43.27 13.19
N ALA A 33 -5.82 -42.03 12.89
CA ALA A 33 -5.01 -40.86 13.11
C ALA A 33 -5.84 -39.58 13.37
N VAL A 34 -5.20 -38.62 14.07
CA VAL A 34 -5.68 -37.24 14.19
C VAL A 34 -4.72 -36.33 13.45
N PHE A 35 -5.29 -35.47 12.60
CA PHE A 35 -4.58 -34.50 11.79
C PHE A 35 -4.84 -33.09 12.33
N VAL A 36 -3.77 -32.34 12.59
CA VAL A 36 -3.85 -30.95 13.01
C VAL A 36 -3.05 -30.13 12.00
N GLU A 37 -3.72 -29.24 11.28
CA GLU A 37 -3.06 -28.27 10.42
C GLU A 37 -2.72 -27.00 11.19
N ILE A 38 -1.47 -26.58 11.12
CA ILE A 38 -0.93 -25.44 11.85
C ILE A 38 -0.37 -24.44 10.85
N ASN A 39 -0.63 -23.15 11.07
CA ASN A 39 -0.06 -22.04 10.34
C ASN A 39 0.48 -21.00 11.33
N ASP A 40 1.67 -20.46 11.05
CA ASP A 40 2.32 -19.42 11.85
C ASP A 40 2.35 -18.05 11.15
N GLY A 41 1.70 -17.91 9.99
CA GLY A 41 1.67 -16.70 9.18
C GLY A 41 2.86 -16.51 8.24
N SER A 42 3.93 -17.31 8.35
CA SER A 42 5.15 -17.17 7.55
C SER A 42 4.96 -17.48 6.05
N CYS A 43 3.95 -18.28 5.70
CA CYS A 43 3.56 -18.60 4.32
C CYS A 43 2.08 -18.92 4.20
N MET A 44 1.61 -19.10 2.96
CA MET A 44 0.23 -19.49 2.67
C MET A 44 -0.09 -20.92 3.11
N ALA A 45 0.86 -21.81 2.95
CA ALA A 45 0.70 -23.24 3.25
C ALA A 45 0.63 -23.50 4.77
N ASN A 46 -0.15 -24.51 5.15
CA ASN A 46 -0.15 -25.06 6.52
C ASN A 46 0.84 -26.23 6.59
N ILE A 47 1.35 -26.52 7.77
CA ILE A 47 2.01 -27.79 8.05
C ILE A 47 1.05 -28.74 8.74
N GLN A 48 0.94 -29.97 8.24
CA GLN A 48 0.12 -31.02 8.84
C GLN A 48 0.92 -31.74 9.91
N CYS A 49 0.37 -31.85 11.10
CA CYS A 49 0.88 -32.68 12.19
C CYS A 49 -0.04 -33.90 12.34
N VAL A 50 0.54 -35.09 12.26
CA VAL A 50 -0.20 -36.37 12.27
C VAL A 50 0.10 -37.12 13.56
N PHE A 51 -0.94 -37.41 14.31
CA PHE A 51 -0.87 -38.16 15.57
C PHE A 51 -1.52 -39.53 15.41
N ASP A 52 -0.91 -40.52 15.97
CA ASP A 52 -1.49 -41.85 16.08
C ASP A 52 -2.71 -41.83 17.01
N GLN A 53 -3.82 -42.41 16.59
CA GLN A 53 -5.08 -42.44 17.37
C GLN A 53 -4.90 -43.11 18.73
N GLU A 54 -4.10 -44.17 18.84
CA GLU A 54 -3.84 -44.86 20.10
C GLU A 54 -3.13 -43.96 21.10
N LYS A 55 -2.15 -43.16 20.65
CA LYS A 55 -1.46 -42.17 21.49
C LYS A 55 -2.37 -41.03 21.93
N VAL A 56 -3.24 -40.57 21.03
CA VAL A 56 -4.22 -39.51 21.38
C VAL A 56 -5.19 -39.94 22.47
N ALA A 57 -5.46 -41.23 22.63
CA ALA A 57 -6.28 -41.76 23.68
C ALA A 57 -5.62 -41.76 25.09
N GLU A 58 -4.30 -41.49 25.16
CA GLU A 58 -3.60 -41.32 26.45
C GLU A 58 -4.18 -40.09 27.18
N PRO A 59 -4.51 -40.18 28.51
CA PRO A 59 -5.25 -39.14 29.21
C PRO A 59 -4.63 -37.72 29.10
N ALA A 60 -3.31 -37.62 29.17
CA ALA A 60 -2.61 -36.34 29.10
C ALA A 60 -2.74 -35.67 27.71
N LEU A 61 -2.61 -36.45 26.63
CA LEU A 61 -2.70 -35.94 25.27
C LEU A 61 -4.16 -35.70 24.86
N ALA A 62 -5.10 -36.57 25.32
CA ALA A 62 -6.52 -36.39 25.12
C ALA A 62 -7.03 -35.07 25.68
N ALA A 63 -6.61 -34.68 26.87
CA ALA A 63 -6.97 -33.42 27.50
C ALA A 63 -6.48 -32.19 26.70
N GLU A 64 -5.28 -32.26 26.07
CA GLU A 64 -4.81 -31.21 25.18
C GLU A 64 -5.60 -31.16 23.87
N PHE A 65 -6.00 -32.33 23.31
CA PHE A 65 -6.80 -32.38 22.10
C PHE A 65 -8.22 -31.83 22.30
N GLU A 66 -8.85 -31.97 23.48
CA GLU A 66 -10.12 -31.34 23.79
C GLU A 66 -10.08 -29.82 23.63
N LYS A 67 -8.96 -29.21 24.04
CA LYS A 67 -8.70 -27.74 23.94
C LYS A 67 -8.23 -27.29 22.54
N THR A 68 -7.85 -28.25 21.67
CA THR A 68 -7.32 -27.96 20.34
C THR A 68 -8.48 -27.64 19.38
N THR A 69 -8.88 -26.38 19.36
CA THR A 69 -9.91 -25.81 18.49
C THR A 69 -9.31 -24.92 17.42
N THR A 70 -10.07 -24.58 16.37
CA THR A 70 -9.64 -23.61 15.36
C THR A 70 -9.27 -22.28 16.02
N GLY A 71 -8.06 -21.77 15.74
CA GLY A 71 -7.55 -20.54 16.33
C GLY A 71 -6.73 -20.72 17.60
N ALA A 72 -6.76 -21.88 18.25
CA ALA A 72 -5.92 -22.16 19.41
C ALA A 72 -4.43 -22.09 19.00
N SER A 73 -3.59 -21.53 19.87
CA SER A 73 -2.14 -21.55 19.70
C SER A 73 -1.55 -22.80 20.33
N VAL A 74 -0.68 -23.49 19.59
CA VAL A 74 -0.14 -24.79 19.99
C VAL A 74 1.36 -24.89 19.79
N SER A 75 1.99 -25.80 20.51
CA SER A 75 3.33 -26.33 20.28
C SER A 75 3.26 -27.83 20.05
N VAL A 76 3.78 -28.30 18.92
CA VAL A 76 3.81 -29.71 18.54
C VAL A 76 5.27 -30.14 18.36
N GLU A 77 5.64 -31.29 18.92
CA GLU A 77 6.95 -31.90 18.71
C GLU A 77 6.78 -33.21 17.95
N GLY A 78 7.70 -33.50 17.05
CA GLY A 78 7.67 -34.69 16.25
C GLY A 78 8.85 -34.79 15.29
N VAL A 79 8.72 -35.67 14.31
CA VAL A 79 9.75 -35.85 13.26
C VAL A 79 9.15 -35.38 11.93
N LEU A 80 9.91 -34.53 11.22
CA LEU A 80 9.54 -34.09 9.89
C LEU A 80 9.76 -35.23 8.90
N ILE A 81 8.72 -35.61 8.18
CA ILE A 81 8.77 -36.73 7.22
C ILE A 81 8.21 -36.36 5.86
N ALA A 82 8.56 -37.10 4.83
CA ALA A 82 7.83 -37.02 3.56
C ALA A 82 6.37 -37.42 3.79
N SER A 83 5.46 -36.59 3.28
CA SER A 83 4.02 -36.90 3.42
C SER A 83 3.60 -38.02 2.47
N PRO A 84 2.92 -39.06 2.95
CA PRO A 84 2.34 -40.08 2.09
C PRO A 84 1.14 -39.57 1.28
N GLY A 85 0.58 -38.42 1.67
CA GLY A 85 -0.56 -37.78 1.01
C GLY A 85 -0.17 -36.97 -0.22
N SER A 86 -1.04 -36.88 -1.22
CA SER A 86 -0.80 -36.15 -2.47
C SER A 86 -0.90 -34.62 -2.34
N GLY A 87 -1.39 -34.08 -1.22
CA GLY A 87 -1.68 -32.66 -1.05
C GLY A 87 -0.53 -31.80 -0.50
N GLN A 88 0.56 -32.44 -0.02
CA GLN A 88 1.71 -31.77 0.60
C GLN A 88 2.96 -32.63 0.48
N LYS A 89 4.14 -31.98 0.47
CA LYS A 89 5.43 -32.69 0.35
C LYS A 89 5.92 -33.22 1.69
N LEU A 90 5.74 -32.47 2.76
CA LEU A 90 6.24 -32.76 4.10
C LEU A 90 5.12 -32.69 5.12
N GLU A 91 5.20 -33.51 6.17
CA GLU A 91 4.35 -33.46 7.34
C GLU A 91 5.14 -33.81 8.61
N VAL A 92 4.59 -33.51 9.77
CA VAL A 92 5.20 -33.87 11.05
C VAL A 92 4.52 -35.12 11.61
N LYS A 93 5.26 -36.22 11.76
CA LYS A 93 4.82 -37.35 12.59
C LYS A 93 4.98 -36.93 14.05
N ALA A 94 3.87 -36.52 14.63
CA ALA A 94 3.84 -35.84 15.92
C ALA A 94 3.82 -36.81 17.10
N ASN A 95 4.53 -36.44 18.16
CA ASN A 95 4.64 -37.20 19.38
C ASN A 95 3.96 -36.50 20.57
N SER A 96 4.00 -35.16 20.62
CA SER A 96 3.41 -34.36 21.68
C SER A 96 2.66 -33.16 21.11
N LEU A 97 1.66 -32.71 21.83
CA LEU A 97 0.93 -31.48 21.56
C LEU A 97 0.67 -30.79 22.90
N ARG A 98 0.91 -29.49 22.93
CA ARG A 98 0.56 -28.62 24.06
C ARG A 98 -0.20 -27.40 23.55
N VAL A 99 -1.38 -27.15 24.09
CA VAL A 99 -2.10 -25.90 23.87
C VAL A 99 -1.48 -24.81 24.72
N ILE A 100 -1.06 -23.72 24.07
CA ILE A 100 -0.47 -22.55 24.74
C ILE A 100 -1.57 -21.56 25.09
N GLY A 101 -2.51 -21.35 24.16
CA GLY A 101 -3.67 -20.48 24.36
C GLY A 101 -4.90 -21.08 23.69
N GLU A 102 -5.98 -21.17 24.43
CA GLU A 102 -7.25 -21.72 23.97
C GLU A 102 -8.00 -20.69 23.08
N ALA A 103 -8.84 -21.18 22.16
CA ALA A 103 -9.77 -20.38 21.36
C ALA A 103 -11.15 -21.07 21.44
N PRO A 104 -11.99 -20.70 22.45
CA PRO A 104 -13.30 -21.32 22.60
C PRO A 104 -14.14 -21.22 21.32
N ALA A 105 -14.64 -22.36 20.84
CA ALA A 105 -15.29 -22.43 19.53
C ALA A 105 -16.53 -21.53 19.44
N GLU A 106 -17.23 -21.33 20.54
CA GLU A 106 -18.44 -20.50 20.62
C GLU A 106 -18.14 -19.01 20.51
N ALA A 107 -16.93 -18.58 20.94
CA ALA A 107 -16.52 -17.16 20.99
C ALA A 107 -15.59 -16.76 19.83
N TYR A 108 -14.85 -17.71 19.25
CA TYR A 108 -13.87 -17.40 18.21
C TYR A 108 -14.58 -17.03 16.89
N PRO A 109 -14.43 -15.76 16.39
CA PRO A 109 -15.24 -15.28 15.27
C PRO A 109 -14.82 -15.86 13.92
N LEU A 110 -13.56 -16.30 13.76
CA LEU A 110 -13.02 -16.82 12.49
C LEU A 110 -13.22 -18.33 12.38
N GLN A 111 -14.48 -18.76 12.33
CA GLN A 111 -14.86 -20.15 12.14
C GLN A 111 -14.55 -20.63 10.70
N LYS A 112 -14.57 -21.97 10.49
CA LYS A 112 -14.35 -22.60 9.18
C LYS A 112 -15.54 -22.35 8.23
N LYS A 113 -15.76 -21.09 7.87
CA LYS A 113 -16.77 -20.64 6.90
C LYS A 113 -16.23 -19.44 6.11
N ALA A 114 -16.86 -19.10 5.01
CA ALA A 114 -16.56 -17.85 4.30
C ALA A 114 -16.99 -16.66 5.17
N HIS A 115 -16.14 -15.65 5.24
CA HIS A 115 -16.41 -14.37 5.89
C HIS A 115 -16.37 -13.27 4.84
N SER A 116 -17.31 -12.32 4.91
CA SER A 116 -17.26 -11.15 4.03
C SER A 116 -16.10 -10.22 4.42
N LEU A 117 -15.60 -9.44 3.47
CA LEU A 117 -14.55 -8.46 3.74
C LEU A 117 -15.04 -7.35 4.69
N GLU A 118 -16.33 -7.01 4.63
CA GLU A 118 -17.00 -6.07 5.55
C GLU A 118 -16.88 -6.55 7.00
N PHE A 119 -17.31 -7.76 7.28
CA PHE A 119 -17.17 -8.35 8.62
C PHE A 119 -15.71 -8.40 9.08
N LEU A 120 -14.77 -8.73 8.19
CA LEU A 120 -13.36 -8.78 8.54
C LEU A 120 -12.76 -7.39 8.83
N ARG A 121 -13.37 -6.31 8.33
CA ARG A 121 -13.00 -4.93 8.72
C ARG A 121 -13.45 -4.60 10.15
N GLU A 122 -14.60 -5.12 10.59
CA GLU A 122 -15.10 -4.93 11.96
C GLU A 122 -14.20 -5.61 13.00
N ILE A 123 -13.52 -6.70 12.61
CA ILE A 123 -12.57 -7.44 13.46
C ILE A 123 -11.14 -7.33 12.92
N ALA A 124 -10.70 -6.11 12.53
CA ALA A 124 -9.43 -5.89 11.87
C ALA A 124 -8.22 -6.45 12.66
N HIS A 125 -8.28 -6.48 13.99
CA HIS A 125 -7.27 -7.07 14.88
C HIS A 125 -7.13 -8.61 14.74
N LEU A 126 -8.14 -9.32 14.26
CA LEU A 126 -8.09 -10.77 14.02
C LEU A 126 -7.97 -11.17 12.55
N ARG A 127 -8.34 -10.28 11.62
CA ARG A 127 -8.36 -10.61 10.19
C ARG A 127 -7.00 -11.09 9.61
N PRO A 128 -5.80 -10.72 10.16
CA PRO A 128 -4.54 -11.28 9.68
C PRO A 128 -4.43 -12.80 9.80
N ARG A 129 -5.24 -13.42 10.63
CA ARG A 129 -5.32 -14.89 10.75
C ARG A 129 -6.03 -15.57 9.58
N THR A 130 -6.69 -14.81 8.70
CA THR A 130 -7.29 -15.35 7.46
C THR A 130 -6.25 -15.49 6.34
N ASN A 131 -6.52 -16.36 5.37
CA ASN A 131 -5.61 -16.53 4.23
C ASN A 131 -5.47 -15.23 3.43
N THR A 132 -6.58 -14.54 3.16
CA THR A 132 -6.58 -13.29 2.39
C THR A 132 -5.73 -12.21 3.06
N PHE A 133 -5.96 -11.93 4.33
CA PHE A 133 -5.22 -10.85 5.01
C PHE A 133 -3.81 -11.25 5.44
N GLY A 134 -3.55 -12.56 5.65
CA GLY A 134 -2.19 -13.06 5.77
C GLY A 134 -1.39 -12.87 4.49
N ALA A 135 -1.98 -13.15 3.32
CA ALA A 135 -1.37 -12.88 2.02
C ALA A 135 -1.13 -11.38 1.79
N VAL A 136 -2.15 -10.53 2.04
CA VAL A 136 -1.98 -9.06 1.95
C VAL A 136 -0.82 -8.59 2.82
N ALA A 137 -0.72 -9.06 4.07
CA ALA A 137 0.33 -8.65 4.99
C ALA A 137 1.73 -9.05 4.49
N ARG A 138 1.91 -10.26 3.95
CA ARG A 138 3.18 -10.72 3.38
C ARG A 138 3.57 -9.94 2.13
N VAL A 139 2.62 -9.71 1.21
CA VAL A 139 2.86 -8.88 0.02
C VAL A 139 3.22 -7.46 0.44
N ARG A 140 2.45 -6.84 1.38
CA ARG A 140 2.76 -5.50 1.91
C ARG A 140 4.18 -5.41 2.48
N ASN A 141 4.56 -6.38 3.31
CA ASN A 141 5.90 -6.43 3.89
C ASN A 141 6.99 -6.51 2.81
N ARG A 142 6.84 -7.41 1.82
CA ARG A 142 7.85 -7.55 0.75
C ARG A 142 7.92 -6.31 -0.13
N MET A 143 6.77 -5.72 -0.47
CA MET A 143 6.72 -4.51 -1.29
C MET A 143 7.30 -3.30 -0.59
N ALA A 144 7.08 -3.13 0.73
CA ALA A 144 7.70 -2.05 1.49
C ALA A 144 9.24 -2.14 1.48
N PHE A 145 9.77 -3.34 1.66
CA PHE A 145 11.21 -3.56 1.54
C PHE A 145 11.72 -3.30 0.11
N ALA A 146 10.98 -3.72 -0.91
CA ALA A 146 11.33 -3.52 -2.31
C ALA A 146 11.41 -2.03 -2.68
N VAL A 147 10.54 -1.17 -2.12
CA VAL A 147 10.63 0.29 -2.27
C VAL A 147 11.98 0.80 -1.79
N HIS A 148 12.36 0.47 -0.56
CA HIS A 148 13.65 0.89 -0.02
C HIS A 148 14.82 0.33 -0.83
N GLN A 149 14.76 -0.95 -1.21
CA GLN A 149 15.80 -1.61 -2.00
C GLN A 149 16.00 -0.90 -3.35
N PHE A 150 14.92 -0.61 -4.08
CA PHE A 150 14.97 0.08 -5.37
C PHE A 150 15.72 1.40 -5.29
N PHE A 151 15.36 2.24 -4.34
CA PHE A 151 15.94 3.57 -4.21
C PHE A 151 17.37 3.53 -3.67
N GLN A 152 17.64 2.71 -2.64
CA GLN A 152 18.98 2.59 -2.05
C GLN A 152 20.02 2.05 -3.06
N GLU A 153 19.67 1.04 -3.86
CA GLU A 153 20.54 0.48 -4.91
C GLU A 153 20.86 1.49 -6.03
N ARG A 154 20.03 2.55 -6.17
CA ARG A 154 20.24 3.66 -7.13
C ARG A 154 20.83 4.91 -6.53
N GLY A 155 21.32 4.83 -5.29
CA GLY A 155 22.01 5.92 -4.60
C GLY A 155 21.09 7.04 -4.10
N PHE A 156 19.81 6.77 -3.91
CA PHE A 156 18.90 7.70 -3.27
C PHE A 156 19.04 7.66 -1.75
N ASN A 157 18.96 8.81 -1.11
CA ASN A 157 18.95 8.94 0.33
C ASN A 157 17.51 8.97 0.85
N TYR A 158 17.20 8.14 1.85
CA TYR A 158 15.93 8.18 2.55
C TYR A 158 15.88 9.38 3.50
N VAL A 159 14.83 10.18 3.40
CA VAL A 159 14.62 11.36 4.24
C VAL A 159 13.32 11.18 5.03
N HIS A 160 13.41 11.30 6.35
CA HIS A 160 12.23 11.40 7.20
C HIS A 160 11.67 12.82 7.14
N THR A 161 10.48 12.98 6.55
CA THR A 161 9.77 14.25 6.50
C THR A 161 8.80 14.39 7.67
N PRO A 162 8.54 15.60 8.19
CA PRO A 162 7.66 15.80 9.34
C PRO A 162 6.22 15.36 9.03
N LEU A 163 5.58 14.70 9.99
CA LEU A 163 4.15 14.38 9.91
C LEU A 163 3.27 15.55 10.37
N ILE A 164 3.80 16.41 11.25
CA ILE A 164 3.12 17.62 11.72
C ILE A 164 3.72 18.82 10.98
N THR A 165 2.89 19.61 10.35
CA THR A 165 3.30 20.72 9.51
C THR A 165 2.40 21.94 9.73
N ALA A 166 2.94 23.14 9.48
CA ALA A 166 2.17 24.37 9.40
C ALA A 166 1.90 24.81 7.93
N SER A 167 2.34 24.00 6.93
CA SER A 167 2.22 24.30 5.51
C SER A 167 1.37 23.25 4.81
N ASP A 168 0.48 23.67 3.91
CA ASP A 168 -0.29 22.79 3.05
C ASP A 168 0.52 22.52 1.76
N ALA A 169 0.94 21.28 1.53
CA ALA A 169 1.72 20.90 0.37
C ALA A 169 0.92 20.93 -0.94
N GLU A 170 -0.38 20.72 -0.89
CA GLU A 170 -1.25 20.71 -2.07
C GLU A 170 -2.00 22.02 -2.28
N GLY A 171 -2.05 22.89 -1.26
CA GLY A 171 -2.67 24.23 -1.32
C GLY A 171 -4.20 24.24 -1.27
N ALA A 172 -4.85 23.09 -1.14
CA ALA A 172 -6.31 22.95 -1.06
C ALA A 172 -6.74 21.69 -0.28
N GLY A 173 -5.80 21.01 0.38
CA GLY A 173 -6.07 19.76 1.09
C GLY A 173 -6.88 19.98 2.36
N ALA A 174 -7.92 19.16 2.58
CA ALA A 174 -8.54 19.05 3.87
C ALA A 174 -7.58 18.38 4.84
N MET A 175 -6.97 19.15 5.74
CA MET A 175 -5.99 18.66 6.71
C MET A 175 -6.62 18.41 8.08
N PHE A 176 -6.18 17.35 8.76
CA PHE A 176 -6.48 17.15 10.17
C PHE A 176 -5.69 18.14 11.02
N GLN A 177 -6.36 18.93 11.84
CA GLN A 177 -5.70 19.83 12.75
C GLN A 177 -5.14 19.09 13.96
N VAL A 178 -3.91 19.43 14.34
CA VAL A 178 -3.24 18.95 15.56
C VAL A 178 -3.24 20.10 16.58
N THR A 179 -3.85 19.88 17.74
CA THR A 179 -3.97 20.90 18.78
C THR A 179 -3.95 20.27 20.16
N THR A 180 -3.41 20.99 21.14
CA THR A 180 -3.49 20.69 22.58
C THR A 180 -4.45 21.63 23.31
N LEU A 181 -5.15 22.53 22.59
CA LEU A 181 -6.17 23.39 23.16
C LEU A 181 -7.37 22.58 23.66
N ASP A 182 -7.97 23.04 24.75
CA ASP A 182 -9.17 22.43 25.32
C ASP A 182 -10.39 22.74 24.43
N LEU A 183 -10.76 21.77 23.57
CA LEU A 183 -11.89 21.91 22.68
C LEU A 183 -13.23 22.08 23.41
N ALA A 184 -13.38 21.49 24.59
CA ALA A 184 -14.60 21.66 25.39
C ALA A 184 -14.76 23.10 25.87
N ARG A 185 -13.66 23.74 26.29
CA ARG A 185 -13.65 25.15 26.66
C ARG A 185 -13.93 26.06 25.48
N ILE A 186 -13.37 25.76 24.31
CA ILE A 186 -13.63 26.51 23.07
C ILE A 186 -15.12 26.40 22.70
N ALA A 187 -15.68 25.18 22.72
CA ALA A 187 -17.11 24.95 22.45
C ALA A 187 -18.04 25.65 23.43
N ALA A 188 -17.60 25.88 24.66
CA ALA A 188 -18.35 26.67 25.69
C ALA A 188 -18.24 28.18 25.49
N GLY A 189 -17.75 28.69 24.37
CA GLY A 189 -17.62 30.11 24.05
C GLY A 189 -16.23 30.70 24.31
N GLY A 190 -15.21 29.88 24.50
CA GLY A 190 -13.83 30.32 24.56
C GLY A 190 -13.28 30.68 23.16
N ALA A 191 -12.41 31.71 23.12
CA ALA A 191 -11.73 32.06 21.88
C ALA A 191 -10.61 31.03 21.56
N VAL A 192 -10.38 30.78 20.26
CA VAL A 192 -9.19 30.03 19.79
C VAL A 192 -7.99 30.96 19.88
N ASP A 193 -7.04 30.61 20.73
CA ASP A 193 -5.81 31.37 20.97
C ASP A 193 -4.62 30.42 20.69
N TYR A 194 -4.11 30.46 19.48
CA TYR A 194 -3.01 29.60 19.04
C TYR A 194 -1.69 29.91 19.72
N ASP A 195 -1.49 31.13 20.30
CA ASP A 195 -0.28 31.42 21.07
C ASP A 195 -0.17 30.55 22.33
N LYS A 196 -1.30 29.98 22.79
CA LYS A 196 -1.37 29.01 23.89
C LYS A 196 -1.34 27.56 23.44
N ASP A 197 -1.39 27.30 22.13
CA ASP A 197 -1.26 25.94 21.63
C ASP A 197 0.20 25.48 21.61
N PHE A 198 0.44 24.17 21.53
CA PHE A 198 1.79 23.58 21.65
C PHE A 198 2.81 24.22 20.70
N PHE A 199 2.43 24.47 19.44
CA PHE A 199 3.32 25.05 18.43
C PHE A 199 3.24 26.58 18.32
N GLY A 200 2.43 27.26 19.11
CA GLY A 200 2.22 28.70 19.04
C GLY A 200 1.60 29.17 17.70
N LYS A 201 1.04 28.27 16.93
CA LYS A 201 0.39 28.50 15.62
C LYS A 201 -0.42 27.28 15.19
N PRO A 202 -1.35 27.42 14.22
CA PRO A 202 -2.06 26.29 13.67
C PRO A 202 -1.09 25.24 13.10
N ALA A 203 -1.29 23.97 13.47
CA ALA A 203 -0.52 22.83 12.98
C ALA A 203 -1.46 21.72 12.54
N TYR A 204 -1.02 20.91 11.58
CA TYR A 204 -1.82 19.91 10.91
C TYR A 204 -1.03 18.64 10.66
N LEU A 205 -1.73 17.54 10.41
CA LEU A 205 -1.12 16.34 9.83
C LEU A 205 -0.87 16.56 8.33
N THR A 206 0.31 16.19 7.86
CA THR A 206 0.75 16.43 6.47
C THR A 206 -0.07 15.63 5.45
N VAL A 207 -0.33 16.23 4.29
CA VAL A 207 -0.93 15.56 3.12
C VAL A 207 0.13 14.97 2.19
N SER A 208 1.41 15.40 2.31
CA SER A 208 2.55 14.96 1.49
C SER A 208 3.87 15.39 2.14
N GLY A 209 4.90 14.59 1.99
CA GLY A 209 6.27 14.94 2.40
C GLY A 209 7.05 15.72 1.32
N GLN A 210 6.48 15.93 0.13
CA GLN A 210 7.17 16.47 -1.05
C GLN A 210 7.90 17.78 -0.79
N LEU A 211 7.23 18.82 -0.31
CA LEU A 211 7.86 20.14 -0.14
C LEU A 211 9.07 20.09 0.81
N ASN A 212 8.99 19.25 1.85
CA ASN A 212 10.08 19.08 2.80
C ASN A 212 11.23 18.26 2.18
N VAL A 213 10.95 17.20 1.41
CA VAL A 213 12.00 16.39 0.79
C VAL A 213 12.71 17.14 -0.34
N GLU A 214 12.04 18.09 -1.03
CA GLU A 214 12.68 18.98 -1.99
C GLU A 214 13.84 19.78 -1.38
N THR A 215 13.79 20.12 -0.09
CA THR A 215 14.90 20.82 0.59
C THR A 215 16.18 19.97 0.60
N TYR A 216 16.02 18.68 0.84
CA TYR A 216 17.12 17.72 0.80
C TYR A 216 17.53 17.37 -0.62
N CYS A 217 16.61 17.35 -1.58
CA CYS A 217 16.91 17.18 -3.00
C CYS A 217 17.89 18.26 -3.49
N GLN A 218 17.66 19.53 -3.13
CA GLN A 218 18.52 20.67 -3.45
C GLN A 218 19.91 20.64 -2.79
N ALA A 219 20.19 19.67 -1.94
CA ALA A 219 21.47 19.49 -1.27
C ALA A 219 22.12 18.11 -1.52
N MET A 220 21.33 17.07 -1.74
CA MET A 220 21.77 15.68 -1.81
C MET A 220 21.49 15.01 -3.16
N ASN A 221 20.94 15.75 -4.11
CA ASN A 221 20.63 15.35 -5.48
C ASN A 221 19.48 14.31 -5.60
N ARG A 222 19.62 13.12 -5.04
CA ARG A 222 18.63 12.02 -5.13
C ARG A 222 18.14 11.66 -3.75
N VAL A 223 16.88 11.89 -3.52
CA VAL A 223 16.25 11.64 -2.21
C VAL A 223 14.88 11.01 -2.39
N TYR A 224 14.38 10.36 -1.36
CA TYR A 224 12.98 9.93 -1.30
C TYR A 224 12.48 9.93 0.13
N THR A 225 11.18 10.17 0.29
CA THR A 225 10.46 9.89 1.53
C THR A 225 9.50 8.72 1.31
N PHE A 226 9.27 7.94 2.34
CA PHE A 226 8.30 6.87 2.36
C PHE A 226 7.69 6.82 3.76
N GLY A 227 6.49 7.33 3.88
CA GLY A 227 5.87 7.52 5.19
C GLY A 227 4.38 7.82 5.12
N PRO A 228 3.72 7.88 6.29
CA PRO A 228 2.30 8.16 6.38
C PRO A 228 1.97 9.59 5.96
N THR A 229 0.83 9.73 5.28
CA THR A 229 0.18 10.98 4.90
C THR A 229 -1.29 10.94 5.27
N PHE A 230 -1.92 12.11 5.42
CA PHE A 230 -3.24 12.22 6.00
C PHE A 230 -4.11 13.19 5.17
N ARG A 231 -5.34 12.78 4.87
CA ARG A 231 -6.32 13.62 4.17
C ARG A 231 -7.67 13.54 4.87
N ALA A 232 -8.18 14.69 5.30
CA ALA A 232 -9.45 14.78 6.04
C ALA A 232 -10.67 14.89 5.10
N GLU A 233 -10.54 14.43 3.86
CA GLU A 233 -11.62 14.41 2.89
C GLU A 233 -12.75 13.48 3.35
N ASN A 234 -13.98 13.98 3.33
CA ASN A 234 -15.16 13.17 3.63
C ASN A 234 -15.55 12.32 2.41
N SER A 235 -14.61 11.47 1.96
CA SER A 235 -14.78 10.58 0.81
C SER A 235 -14.93 9.13 1.26
N ASN A 236 -16.02 8.49 0.85
CA ASN A 236 -16.37 7.12 1.23
C ASN A 236 -16.19 6.12 0.07
N THR A 237 -15.25 6.38 -0.84
CA THR A 237 -14.98 5.53 -1.99
C THR A 237 -14.11 4.32 -1.61
N THR A 238 -13.97 3.39 -2.53
CA THR A 238 -13.08 2.23 -2.40
C THR A 238 -11.59 2.55 -2.57
N ARG A 239 -11.24 3.80 -2.91
CA ARG A 239 -9.89 4.25 -3.23
C ARG A 239 -9.33 5.31 -2.30
N HIS A 240 -10.11 5.77 -1.28
CA HIS A 240 -9.70 6.80 -0.35
C HIS A 240 -9.60 6.28 1.07
N LEU A 241 -8.55 6.70 1.75
CA LEU A 241 -8.28 6.53 3.18
C LEU A 241 -7.91 7.90 3.75
N SER A 242 -8.21 8.10 5.03
CA SER A 242 -7.77 9.30 5.74
C SER A 242 -6.31 9.24 6.21
N GLU A 243 -5.74 8.03 6.29
CA GLU A 243 -4.33 7.75 6.58
C GLU A 243 -3.85 6.69 5.59
N PHE A 244 -2.74 6.96 4.89
CA PHE A 244 -2.11 6.07 3.93
C PHE A 244 -0.63 6.40 3.80
N TRP A 245 0.13 5.60 3.07
CA TRP A 245 1.57 5.83 2.90
C TRP A 245 1.90 6.31 1.49
N MET A 246 2.73 7.35 1.40
CA MET A 246 3.25 7.88 0.14
C MET A 246 4.72 7.54 -0.03
N ILE A 247 5.10 7.26 -1.27
CA ILE A 247 6.47 7.11 -1.74
C ILE A 247 6.73 8.30 -2.64
N GLU A 248 7.67 9.18 -2.27
CA GLU A 248 7.87 10.47 -2.93
C GLU A 248 9.37 10.70 -3.17
N PRO A 249 9.93 10.22 -4.31
CA PRO A 249 11.29 10.53 -4.73
C PRO A 249 11.36 11.93 -5.36
N GLU A 250 12.54 12.58 -5.21
CA GLU A 250 12.91 13.84 -5.86
C GLU A 250 14.34 13.75 -6.38
N ILE A 251 14.58 14.27 -7.59
CA ILE A 251 15.87 14.26 -8.28
C ILE A 251 16.22 15.68 -8.70
N ALA A 252 17.37 16.20 -8.26
CA ALA A 252 17.91 17.47 -8.75
C ALA A 252 18.60 17.29 -10.10
N PHE A 253 18.68 18.39 -10.87
CA PHE A 253 19.22 18.42 -12.23
C PHE A 253 18.49 17.49 -13.20
N ALA A 254 17.18 17.30 -12.98
CA ALA A 254 16.31 16.41 -13.74
C ALA A 254 15.14 17.18 -14.33
N GLU A 255 14.75 16.79 -15.53
CA GLU A 255 13.57 17.28 -16.23
C GLU A 255 12.46 16.21 -16.21
N LEU A 256 11.31 16.51 -16.82
CA LEU A 256 10.16 15.59 -16.86
C LEU A 256 10.52 14.21 -17.45
N GLU A 257 11.41 14.15 -18.45
CA GLU A 257 11.82 12.89 -19.09
C GLU A 257 12.58 11.97 -18.13
N ASP A 258 13.41 12.53 -17.25
CA ASP A 258 14.14 11.77 -16.24
C ASP A 258 13.17 11.18 -15.18
N ASP A 259 12.17 11.97 -14.80
CA ASP A 259 11.14 11.55 -13.86
C ASP A 259 10.27 10.43 -14.45
N ILE A 260 9.85 10.55 -15.72
CA ILE A 260 9.14 9.49 -16.46
C ILE A 260 9.97 8.20 -16.51
N ALA A 261 11.28 8.31 -16.79
CA ALA A 261 12.16 7.15 -16.84
C ALA A 261 12.25 6.44 -15.48
N LEU A 262 12.44 7.21 -14.39
CA LEU A 262 12.49 6.67 -13.03
C LEU A 262 11.15 6.02 -12.64
N ALA A 263 10.02 6.67 -12.93
CA ALA A 263 8.69 6.14 -12.62
C ALA A 263 8.40 4.81 -13.33
N LYS A 264 8.76 4.69 -14.61
CA LYS A 264 8.66 3.44 -15.37
C LYS A 264 9.51 2.34 -14.75
N ASP A 265 10.79 2.62 -14.49
CA ASP A 265 11.71 1.65 -13.88
C ASP A 265 11.21 1.18 -12.52
N PHE A 266 10.66 2.10 -11.72
CA PHE A 266 10.13 1.80 -10.40
C PHE A 266 8.92 0.86 -10.47
N ILE A 267 7.94 1.14 -11.31
CA ILE A 267 6.77 0.27 -11.51
C ILE A 267 7.20 -1.10 -12.02
N LEU A 268 8.10 -1.17 -13.01
CA LEU A 268 8.61 -2.43 -13.53
C LEU A 268 9.31 -3.25 -12.46
N TYR A 269 10.15 -2.63 -11.65
CA TYR A 269 10.83 -3.28 -10.54
C TYR A 269 9.85 -3.85 -9.52
N LEU A 270 8.87 -3.05 -9.09
CA LEU A 270 7.88 -3.46 -8.11
C LEU A 270 6.99 -4.61 -8.61
N VAL A 271 6.53 -4.53 -9.85
CA VAL A 271 5.71 -5.60 -10.47
C VAL A 271 6.50 -6.89 -10.61
N LYS A 272 7.77 -6.83 -11.08
CA LYS A 272 8.65 -8.00 -11.18
C LYS A 272 8.91 -8.62 -9.81
N THR A 273 9.18 -7.79 -8.79
CA THR A 273 9.39 -8.26 -7.41
C THR A 273 8.13 -8.93 -6.85
N ALA A 274 6.95 -8.36 -7.09
CA ALA A 274 5.69 -9.01 -6.68
C ALA A 274 5.52 -10.38 -7.32
N LEU A 275 5.75 -10.50 -8.64
CA LEU A 275 5.62 -11.75 -9.38
C LEU A 275 6.64 -12.82 -8.95
N SER A 276 7.89 -12.43 -8.61
CA SER A 276 8.93 -13.37 -8.21
C SER A 276 8.85 -13.76 -6.72
N ASP A 277 8.74 -12.78 -5.85
CA ASP A 277 8.97 -12.98 -4.41
C ASP A 277 7.66 -13.23 -3.63
N CYS A 278 6.51 -12.93 -4.24
CA CYS A 278 5.19 -13.16 -3.68
C CYS A 278 4.37 -14.18 -4.50
N ALA A 279 5.01 -15.06 -5.25
CA ALA A 279 4.36 -15.96 -6.21
C ALA A 279 3.21 -16.77 -5.63
N ASP A 280 3.39 -17.39 -4.45
CA ASP A 280 2.35 -18.19 -3.79
C ASP A 280 1.13 -17.33 -3.36
N ASP A 281 1.40 -16.15 -2.81
CA ASP A 281 0.35 -15.22 -2.40
C ASP A 281 -0.38 -14.65 -3.64
N LEU A 282 0.35 -14.33 -4.72
CA LEU A 282 -0.27 -13.90 -5.97
C LEU A 282 -1.09 -14.99 -6.64
N ALA A 283 -0.65 -16.26 -6.59
CA ALA A 283 -1.45 -17.40 -7.08
C ALA A 283 -2.79 -17.52 -6.32
N PHE A 284 -2.76 -17.26 -5.01
CA PHE A 284 -4.00 -17.20 -4.22
C PHE A 284 -4.91 -16.05 -4.68
N PHE A 285 -4.37 -14.84 -4.87
CA PHE A 285 -5.15 -13.68 -5.33
C PHE A 285 -5.71 -13.90 -6.74
N ASP A 286 -4.92 -14.46 -7.65
CA ASP A 286 -5.35 -14.79 -9.02
C ASP A 286 -6.51 -15.79 -9.01
N ALA A 287 -6.43 -16.84 -8.18
CA ALA A 287 -7.45 -17.88 -8.10
C ALA A 287 -8.72 -17.46 -7.35
N ARG A 288 -8.64 -16.53 -6.38
CA ARG A 288 -9.72 -16.27 -5.43
C ARG A 288 -10.27 -14.86 -5.43
N ILE A 289 -9.49 -13.88 -5.86
CA ILE A 289 -9.84 -12.45 -5.78
C ILE A 289 -10.01 -11.87 -7.19
N GLN A 290 -8.99 -12.00 -8.05
CA GLN A 290 -8.95 -11.36 -9.36
C GLN A 290 -8.40 -12.33 -10.41
N PRO A 291 -9.23 -13.16 -11.05
CA PRO A 291 -8.78 -14.05 -12.14
C PRO A 291 -8.07 -13.27 -13.25
N GLY A 292 -6.91 -13.78 -13.70
CA GLY A 292 -6.05 -13.15 -14.70
C GLY A 292 -5.14 -12.04 -14.16
N LEU A 293 -5.00 -11.93 -12.84
CA LEU A 293 -4.11 -10.97 -12.18
C LEU A 293 -2.66 -11.15 -12.62
N ILE A 294 -2.13 -12.39 -12.53
CA ILE A 294 -0.74 -12.71 -12.88
C ILE A 294 -0.44 -12.42 -14.34
N ASP A 295 -1.34 -12.76 -15.25
CA ASP A 295 -1.19 -12.48 -16.68
C ASP A 295 -1.15 -10.96 -16.95
N SER A 296 -2.01 -10.21 -16.29
CA SER A 296 -2.05 -8.75 -16.42
C SER A 296 -0.77 -8.08 -15.90
N LEU A 297 -0.29 -8.47 -14.71
CA LEU A 297 0.98 -8.01 -14.17
C LEU A 297 2.16 -8.43 -15.04
N GLY A 298 2.12 -9.65 -15.61
CA GLY A 298 3.12 -10.16 -16.54
C GLY A 298 3.21 -9.34 -17.83
N LYS A 299 2.10 -8.79 -18.33
CA LYS A 299 2.12 -7.88 -19.48
C LYS A 299 2.82 -6.57 -19.15
N VAL A 300 2.54 -5.99 -18.00
CA VAL A 300 3.23 -4.76 -17.53
C VAL A 300 4.72 -5.01 -17.30
N ALA A 301 5.09 -6.14 -16.72
CA ALA A 301 6.49 -6.52 -16.49
C ALA A 301 7.35 -6.64 -17.77
N LYS A 302 6.72 -6.69 -18.96
CA LYS A 302 7.43 -6.67 -20.26
C LYS A 302 7.97 -5.28 -20.63
N GLY A 303 7.57 -4.21 -19.94
CA GLY A 303 8.21 -2.90 -20.01
C GLY A 303 7.76 -1.99 -21.14
N SER A 304 6.67 -2.30 -21.83
CA SER A 304 6.13 -1.43 -22.89
C SER A 304 5.16 -0.40 -22.30
N PHE A 305 5.57 0.88 -22.29
CA PHE A 305 4.73 2.01 -21.88
C PHE A 305 4.48 2.92 -23.09
N SER A 306 3.21 3.18 -23.40
CA SER A 306 2.83 4.21 -24.35
C SER A 306 2.91 5.60 -23.72
N ARG A 307 2.92 6.64 -24.53
CA ARG A 307 2.87 8.04 -24.10
C ARG A 307 1.86 8.83 -24.92
N MET A 308 1.15 9.73 -24.26
CA MET A 308 0.26 10.73 -24.85
C MET A 308 0.36 12.03 -24.05
N THR A 309 0.18 13.16 -24.70
CA THR A 309 -0.15 14.40 -23.99
C THR A 309 -1.59 14.34 -23.49
N TYR A 310 -1.93 15.12 -22.46
CA TYR A 310 -3.31 15.27 -22.00
C TYR A 310 -4.26 15.71 -23.14
N THR A 311 -3.80 16.59 -24.00
CA THR A 311 -4.59 17.06 -25.16
C THR A 311 -4.91 15.93 -26.12
N GLU A 312 -3.94 15.06 -26.43
CA GLU A 312 -4.15 13.87 -27.26
C GLU A 312 -5.08 12.86 -26.57
N ALA A 313 -4.90 12.65 -25.27
CA ALA A 313 -5.76 11.75 -24.50
C ALA A 313 -7.23 12.20 -24.50
N VAL A 314 -7.49 13.50 -24.24
CA VAL A 314 -8.85 14.06 -24.31
C VAL A 314 -9.40 13.99 -25.73
N ALA A 315 -8.59 14.28 -26.75
CA ALA A 315 -9.02 14.17 -28.15
C ALA A 315 -9.42 12.73 -28.53
N GLU A 316 -8.71 11.74 -27.97
CA GLU A 316 -9.07 10.32 -28.16
C GLU A 316 -10.39 9.98 -27.45
N LEU A 317 -10.56 10.38 -26.20
CA LEU A 317 -11.79 10.15 -25.43
C LEU A 317 -13.03 10.79 -26.09
N LEU A 318 -12.89 11.98 -26.67
CA LEU A 318 -13.97 12.69 -27.34
C LEU A 318 -14.51 11.97 -28.60
N LYS A 319 -13.76 11.02 -29.18
CA LYS A 319 -14.24 10.16 -30.27
C LYS A 319 -15.30 9.15 -29.80
N HIS A 320 -15.41 8.95 -28.48
CA HIS A 320 -16.26 7.95 -27.84
C HIS A 320 -17.36 8.56 -26.95
N LYS A 321 -17.97 9.66 -27.42
CA LYS A 321 -19.08 10.33 -26.71
C LYS A 321 -20.23 9.38 -26.38
N GLY A 322 -20.81 9.55 -25.18
CA GLY A 322 -21.91 8.71 -24.69
C GLY A 322 -21.48 7.36 -24.08
N VAL A 323 -20.17 7.09 -24.01
CA VAL A 323 -19.62 5.88 -23.36
C VAL A 323 -19.37 6.12 -21.86
N PHE A 324 -19.10 7.35 -21.49
CA PHE A 324 -18.67 7.75 -20.14
C PHE A 324 -19.82 8.30 -19.30
N GLU A 325 -19.78 8.07 -18.01
CA GLU A 325 -20.69 8.71 -17.05
C GLU A 325 -20.38 10.22 -16.96
N PHE A 326 -19.07 10.55 -16.95
CA PHE A 326 -18.58 11.93 -17.00
C PHE A 326 -18.01 12.22 -18.40
N GLU A 327 -18.74 13.01 -19.20
CA GLU A 327 -18.25 13.36 -20.54
C GLU A 327 -16.95 14.17 -20.47
N PRO A 328 -15.87 13.74 -21.16
CA PRO A 328 -14.60 14.42 -21.12
C PRO A 328 -14.65 15.75 -21.90
N TYR A 329 -13.94 16.74 -21.41
CA TYR A 329 -13.65 18.00 -22.12
C TYR A 329 -12.25 18.48 -21.79
N TRP A 330 -11.65 19.31 -22.61
CA TRP A 330 -10.32 19.84 -22.33
C TRP A 330 -10.35 20.74 -21.08
N GLY A 331 -9.49 20.46 -20.11
CA GLY A 331 -9.46 21.10 -18.80
C GLY A 331 -10.21 20.37 -17.70
N CYS A 332 -10.88 19.23 -18.00
CA CYS A 332 -11.47 18.39 -16.96
C CYS A 332 -10.41 17.52 -16.26
N ASP A 333 -10.65 17.18 -15.02
CA ASP A 333 -9.90 16.14 -14.33
C ASP A 333 -10.30 14.76 -14.87
N LEU A 334 -9.31 13.95 -15.32
CA LEU A 334 -9.58 12.63 -15.88
C LEU A 334 -10.11 11.70 -14.79
N GLN A 335 -11.31 11.15 -15.01
CA GLN A 335 -11.90 10.19 -14.09
C GLN A 335 -11.35 8.78 -14.32
N SER A 336 -11.46 7.92 -13.31
CA SER A 336 -10.98 6.53 -13.41
C SER A 336 -11.52 5.74 -14.59
N GLU A 337 -12.72 6.07 -15.10
CA GLU A 337 -13.29 5.46 -16.30
C GLU A 337 -12.52 5.86 -17.55
N HIS A 338 -12.11 7.15 -17.65
CA HIS A 338 -11.28 7.66 -18.75
C HIS A 338 -9.91 6.99 -18.78
N GLU A 339 -9.24 6.92 -17.61
CA GLU A 339 -7.92 6.31 -17.46
C GLU A 339 -7.90 4.83 -17.84
N LYS A 340 -8.92 4.08 -17.39
CA LYS A 340 -9.10 2.67 -17.75
C LYS A 340 -9.39 2.50 -19.24
N PHE A 341 -10.23 3.35 -19.81
CA PHE A 341 -10.52 3.31 -21.23
C PHE A 341 -9.27 3.54 -22.06
N LEU A 342 -8.46 4.55 -21.73
CA LEU A 342 -7.20 4.84 -22.40
C LEU A 342 -6.23 3.65 -22.31
N THR A 343 -6.05 3.07 -21.13
CA THR A 343 -5.10 1.96 -20.91
C THR A 343 -5.58 0.63 -21.50
N GLU A 344 -6.89 0.33 -21.48
CA GLU A 344 -7.41 -0.98 -21.85
C GLU A 344 -7.92 -1.04 -23.29
N LYS A 345 -8.53 0.06 -23.79
CA LYS A 345 -9.18 0.09 -25.10
C LYS A 345 -8.35 0.81 -26.16
N VAL A 346 -7.63 1.86 -25.78
CA VAL A 346 -6.85 2.66 -26.73
C VAL A 346 -5.46 2.07 -26.91
N VAL A 347 -4.68 1.91 -25.83
CA VAL A 347 -3.28 1.49 -25.93
C VAL A 347 -3.04 0.00 -25.62
N GLY A 348 -3.95 -0.63 -24.91
CA GLY A 348 -3.84 -2.04 -24.53
C GLY A 348 -2.71 -2.34 -23.53
N GLY A 349 -2.27 -1.35 -22.74
CA GLY A 349 -1.16 -1.45 -21.79
C GLY A 349 -0.96 -0.20 -20.94
N PRO A 350 0.16 -0.11 -20.20
CA PRO A 350 0.48 1.08 -19.42
C PRO A 350 0.66 2.32 -20.29
N LEU A 351 0.24 3.47 -19.79
CA LEU A 351 0.26 4.75 -20.46
C LEU A 351 0.82 5.83 -19.55
N VAL A 352 1.69 6.67 -20.08
CA VAL A 352 2.11 7.93 -19.44
C VAL A 352 1.38 9.07 -20.13
N VAL A 353 0.59 9.84 -19.38
CA VAL A 353 -0.07 11.06 -19.86
C VAL A 353 0.69 12.26 -19.34
N THR A 354 1.02 13.21 -20.23
CA THR A 354 1.84 14.38 -19.88
C THR A 354 1.16 15.69 -20.24
N ASP A 355 1.72 16.81 -19.79
CA ASP A 355 1.35 18.16 -20.20
C ASP A 355 -0.11 18.49 -19.90
N TYR A 356 -0.47 18.36 -18.62
CA TYR A 356 -1.81 18.65 -18.12
C TYR A 356 -2.12 20.15 -18.08
N PRO A 357 -3.41 20.54 -18.18
CA PRO A 357 -3.82 21.92 -17.95
C PRO A 357 -3.38 22.42 -16.58
N ARG A 358 -2.79 23.62 -16.53
CA ARG A 358 -2.23 24.19 -15.29
C ARG A 358 -3.30 24.47 -14.24
N GLU A 359 -4.55 24.67 -14.63
CA GLU A 359 -5.67 25.03 -13.76
C GLU A 359 -6.08 23.88 -12.84
N ILE A 360 -5.86 22.63 -13.28
CA ILE A 360 -6.24 21.42 -12.53
C ILE A 360 -5.04 20.76 -11.82
N LYS A 361 -3.85 21.35 -11.90
CA LYS A 361 -2.63 20.81 -11.27
C LYS A 361 -2.07 21.76 -10.23
N ALA A 362 -1.26 21.21 -9.31
CA ALA A 362 -0.73 21.90 -8.15
C ALA A 362 0.20 23.08 -8.53
N PHE A 363 0.33 24.05 -7.61
CA PHE A 363 1.04 25.31 -7.82
C PHE A 363 2.53 25.17 -8.07
N TYR A 364 3.15 24.10 -7.57
CA TYR A 364 4.60 23.86 -7.64
C TYR A 364 5.05 23.21 -8.96
N MET A 365 4.14 22.83 -9.84
CA MET A 365 4.48 22.20 -11.12
C MET A 365 4.98 23.23 -12.13
N LYS A 366 6.06 22.89 -12.85
CA LYS A 366 6.67 23.77 -13.84
C LYS A 366 5.70 24.12 -14.96
N GLN A 367 5.49 25.41 -15.18
CA GLN A 367 4.70 25.89 -16.29
C GLN A 367 5.44 25.71 -17.62
N ASN A 368 4.78 25.13 -18.61
CA ASN A 368 5.28 25.01 -19.98
C ASN A 368 5.26 26.35 -20.72
N ASP A 369 6.03 26.46 -21.80
CA ASP A 369 6.15 27.71 -22.57
C ASP A 369 4.86 28.13 -23.30
N ASP A 370 3.91 27.21 -23.44
CA ASP A 370 2.58 27.50 -24.00
C ASP A 370 1.69 28.35 -23.05
N GLY A 371 2.11 28.49 -21.79
CA GLY A 371 1.40 29.22 -20.74
C GLY A 371 0.07 28.60 -20.30
N LYS A 372 -0.29 27.43 -20.82
CA LYS A 372 -1.57 26.73 -20.58
C LYS A 372 -1.40 25.40 -19.87
N THR A 373 -0.28 24.75 -20.07
CA THR A 373 -0.01 23.42 -19.50
C THR A 373 1.17 23.46 -18.52
N VAL A 374 1.32 22.39 -17.75
CA VAL A 374 2.44 22.16 -16.84
C VAL A 374 3.14 20.86 -17.20
N ALA A 375 4.45 20.79 -16.93
CA ALA A 375 5.28 19.60 -17.12
C ALA A 375 4.96 18.54 -16.04
N ALA A 376 3.72 18.08 -16.06
CA ALA A 376 3.19 17.02 -15.20
C ALA A 376 3.14 15.68 -15.96
N MET A 377 3.17 14.58 -15.21
CA MET A 377 2.90 13.25 -15.71
C MET A 377 1.99 12.47 -14.77
N ASP A 378 1.11 11.66 -15.33
CA ASP A 378 0.44 10.58 -14.61
C ASP A 378 0.76 9.25 -15.31
N VAL A 379 1.19 8.25 -14.53
CA VAL A 379 1.39 6.88 -15.02
C VAL A 379 0.12 6.09 -14.76
N LEU A 380 -0.51 5.66 -15.84
CA LEU A 380 -1.74 4.89 -15.82
C LEU A 380 -1.45 3.42 -16.10
N VAL A 381 -2.09 2.51 -15.36
CA VAL A 381 -1.97 1.06 -15.58
C VAL A 381 -3.34 0.42 -15.82
N PRO A 382 -3.42 -0.62 -16.66
CA PRO A 382 -4.69 -1.33 -16.94
C PRO A 382 -5.38 -1.80 -15.65
N ARG A 383 -6.70 -1.84 -15.66
CA ARG A 383 -7.60 -2.21 -14.54
C ARG A 383 -7.64 -1.22 -13.39
N PHE A 384 -6.62 -0.40 -13.24
CA PHE A 384 -6.48 0.47 -12.07
C PHE A 384 -6.67 1.96 -12.43
N GLY A 385 -6.01 2.45 -13.48
CA GLY A 385 -5.90 3.87 -13.81
C GLY A 385 -4.62 4.47 -13.25
N GLU A 386 -4.66 5.70 -12.76
CA GLU A 386 -3.52 6.41 -12.19
C GLU A 386 -2.92 5.68 -10.99
N ILE A 387 -1.61 5.40 -11.07
CA ILE A 387 -0.82 4.79 -9.98
C ILE A 387 0.31 5.70 -9.51
N ILE A 388 0.85 6.54 -10.38
CA ILE A 388 1.86 7.56 -10.09
C ILE A 388 1.39 8.89 -10.66
N GLY A 389 1.51 9.97 -9.89
CA GLY A 389 1.44 11.34 -10.36
C GLY A 389 2.75 12.07 -10.06
N GLY A 390 3.31 12.77 -11.03
CA GLY A 390 4.60 13.45 -10.91
C GLY A 390 4.71 14.71 -11.75
N SER A 391 5.81 15.44 -11.60
CA SER A 391 6.10 16.61 -12.42
C SER A 391 7.56 17.06 -12.34
N GLU A 392 8.00 17.80 -13.31
CA GLU A 392 9.08 18.75 -13.11
C GLU A 392 8.58 19.87 -12.20
N ARG A 393 9.42 20.34 -11.26
CA ARG A 393 9.05 21.35 -10.26
C ARG A 393 9.36 22.75 -10.82
N GLU A 394 8.50 23.73 -10.47
CA GLU A 394 8.78 25.12 -10.86
C GLU A 394 10.01 25.64 -10.09
N TRP A 395 11.11 25.73 -10.79
CA TRP A 395 12.40 26.20 -10.25
C TRP A 395 12.69 27.68 -10.52
N ARG A 396 11.86 28.34 -11.36
CA ARG A 396 11.94 29.78 -11.65
C ARG A 396 11.16 30.55 -10.59
N LEU A 397 11.87 31.34 -9.79
CA LEU A 397 11.32 32.00 -8.62
C LEU A 397 10.12 32.90 -8.93
N ASP A 398 10.24 33.74 -9.96
CA ASP A 398 9.21 34.70 -10.38
C ASP A 398 7.91 34.02 -10.80
N LEU A 399 8.00 32.90 -11.52
CA LEU A 399 6.83 32.12 -11.93
C LEU A 399 6.18 31.39 -10.75
N LEU A 400 6.98 30.83 -9.84
CA LEU A 400 6.46 30.20 -8.65
C LEU A 400 5.76 31.20 -7.72
N GLU A 401 6.37 32.38 -7.47
CA GLU A 401 5.75 33.45 -6.67
C GLU A 401 4.43 33.94 -7.28
N LYS A 402 4.40 34.09 -8.60
CA LYS A 402 3.20 34.46 -9.34
C LYS A 402 2.12 33.40 -9.16
N ARG A 403 2.47 32.12 -9.33
CA ARG A 403 1.51 31.00 -9.23
C ARG A 403 0.93 30.87 -7.81
N ILE A 404 1.75 30.97 -6.76
CA ILE A 404 1.30 31.01 -5.37
C ILE A 404 0.24 32.11 -5.15
N SER A 405 0.46 33.28 -5.73
CA SER A 405 -0.48 34.39 -5.64
C SER A 405 -1.78 34.13 -6.41
N GLU A 406 -1.69 33.56 -7.62
CA GLU A 406 -2.84 33.24 -8.48
C GLU A 406 -3.80 32.24 -7.80
N VAL A 407 -3.26 31.24 -7.09
CA VAL A 407 -4.05 30.24 -6.37
C VAL A 407 -4.48 30.70 -4.96
N GLY A 408 -4.16 31.94 -4.58
CA GLY A 408 -4.61 32.54 -3.32
C GLY A 408 -3.87 32.05 -2.06
N LEU A 409 -2.70 31.44 -2.20
CA LEU A 409 -1.90 30.97 -1.08
C LEU A 409 -1.12 32.11 -0.42
N ASN A 410 -0.94 32.02 0.91
CA ASN A 410 -0.16 33.01 1.65
C ASN A 410 1.35 32.77 1.43
N LYS A 411 2.01 33.70 0.72
CA LYS A 411 3.46 33.65 0.45
C LYS A 411 4.31 33.52 1.71
N ASP A 412 3.89 34.11 2.83
CA ASP A 412 4.67 34.05 4.07
C ASP A 412 4.81 32.64 4.62
N SER A 413 3.81 31.80 4.40
CA SER A 413 3.84 30.38 4.78
C SER A 413 4.83 29.55 3.94
N TYR A 414 5.21 30.04 2.76
CA TYR A 414 6.08 29.36 1.82
C TYR A 414 7.46 30.05 1.65
N LYS A 415 7.83 31.02 2.49
CA LYS A 415 9.14 31.70 2.41
C LYS A 415 10.31 30.73 2.34
N TRP A 416 10.31 29.74 3.22
CA TRP A 416 11.33 28.70 3.30
C TRP A 416 11.42 27.88 1.99
N TYR A 417 10.30 27.62 1.34
CA TYR A 417 10.22 26.90 0.07
C TYR A 417 10.68 27.77 -1.11
N LEU A 418 10.33 29.06 -1.10
CA LEU A 418 10.81 30.04 -2.08
C LEU A 418 12.32 30.29 -1.97
N ASP A 419 12.91 30.16 -0.79
CA ASP A 419 14.36 30.28 -0.59
C ASP A 419 15.15 29.23 -1.36
N LEU A 420 14.57 28.04 -1.58
CA LEU A 420 15.17 27.02 -2.45
C LEU A 420 15.33 27.53 -3.90
N ARG A 421 14.50 28.47 -4.34
CA ARG A 421 14.57 29.09 -5.68
C ARG A 421 15.43 30.35 -5.69
N ARG A 422 15.65 30.98 -4.54
CA ARG A 422 16.55 32.14 -4.41
C ARG A 422 18.01 31.74 -4.31
N PHE A 423 18.30 30.60 -3.71
CA PHE A 423 19.65 30.21 -3.35
C PHE A 423 20.04 28.90 -4.05
N GLY A 424 20.62 29.02 -5.27
CA GLY A 424 21.14 27.89 -6.02
C GLY A 424 20.07 26.98 -6.63
N SER A 425 18.97 27.58 -7.13
CA SER A 425 17.89 26.87 -7.81
C SER A 425 18.39 26.01 -8.97
N THR A 426 17.78 24.85 -9.15
CA THR A 426 18.04 23.96 -10.27
C THR A 426 16.76 23.29 -10.75
N PRO A 427 16.64 22.91 -12.02
CA PRO A 427 15.61 21.97 -12.46
C PRO A 427 15.61 20.73 -11.57
N HIS A 428 14.47 20.30 -11.13
CA HIS A 428 14.30 19.07 -10.35
C HIS A 428 12.90 18.51 -10.58
N ALA A 429 12.77 17.22 -10.41
CA ALA A 429 11.54 16.51 -10.73
C ALA A 429 11.32 15.36 -9.74
N GLY A 430 10.08 14.96 -9.59
CA GLY A 430 9.72 13.85 -8.71
C GLY A 430 8.26 13.47 -8.85
N PHE A 431 7.90 12.37 -8.20
CA PHE A 431 6.56 11.83 -8.26
C PHE A 431 6.05 11.32 -6.91
N GLY A 432 4.75 11.11 -6.81
CA GLY A 432 4.10 10.42 -5.70
C GLY A 432 3.48 9.10 -6.14
N LEU A 433 3.71 8.04 -5.36
CA LEU A 433 3.03 6.76 -5.49
C LEU A 433 2.41 6.39 -4.14
N GLY A 434 1.06 6.27 -4.11
CA GLY A 434 0.36 5.78 -2.93
C GLY A 434 0.64 4.29 -2.72
N PHE A 435 1.21 3.92 -1.59
CA PHE A 435 1.61 2.55 -1.32
C PHE A 435 0.41 1.59 -1.30
N GLU A 436 -0.71 2.00 -0.73
CA GLU A 436 -1.94 1.20 -0.73
C GLU A 436 -2.53 1.05 -2.15
N ARG A 437 -2.36 2.06 -3.03
CA ARG A 437 -2.75 1.94 -4.45
C ARG A 437 -1.91 0.88 -5.17
N LEU A 438 -0.59 0.85 -4.91
CA LEU A 438 0.28 -0.22 -5.41
C LEU A 438 -0.19 -1.59 -4.93
N LEU A 439 -0.53 -1.72 -3.64
CA LEU A 439 -0.99 -3.00 -3.08
C LEU A 439 -2.32 -3.45 -3.68
N LEU A 440 -3.28 -2.54 -3.89
CA LEU A 440 -4.50 -2.85 -4.64
C LEU A 440 -4.18 -3.39 -6.04
N TYR A 441 -3.24 -2.73 -6.72
CA TYR A 441 -2.85 -3.11 -8.08
C TYR A 441 -2.23 -4.50 -8.15
N VAL A 442 -1.27 -4.81 -7.26
CA VAL A 442 -0.54 -6.09 -7.30
C VAL A 442 -1.32 -7.26 -6.67
N THR A 443 -2.29 -7.00 -5.79
CA THR A 443 -3.11 -8.06 -5.16
C THR A 443 -4.45 -8.28 -5.85
N GLY A 444 -4.90 -7.34 -6.67
CA GLY A 444 -6.24 -7.37 -7.26
C GLY A 444 -7.38 -7.11 -6.26
N MET A 445 -7.06 -6.71 -5.03
CA MET A 445 -8.08 -6.30 -4.05
C MET A 445 -8.84 -5.07 -4.55
N THR A 446 -10.11 -4.96 -4.24
CA THR A 446 -11.01 -3.93 -4.79
C THR A 446 -11.28 -2.77 -3.87
N ASN A 447 -10.90 -2.87 -2.59
CA ASN A 447 -11.13 -1.83 -1.61
C ASN A 447 -9.83 -1.54 -0.83
N ILE A 448 -9.42 -0.29 -0.81
CA ILE A 448 -8.17 0.16 -0.19
C ILE A 448 -8.11 -0.14 1.33
N ARG A 449 -9.27 -0.25 2.00
CA ARG A 449 -9.36 -0.64 3.42
C ARG A 449 -8.87 -2.07 3.68
N ASP A 450 -8.74 -2.87 2.62
CA ASP A 450 -8.36 -4.27 2.72
C ASP A 450 -6.85 -4.51 2.48
N VAL A 451 -6.10 -3.48 2.14
CA VAL A 451 -4.65 -3.57 1.91
C VAL A 451 -3.81 -2.80 2.94
N ILE A 452 -4.46 -2.15 3.90
CA ILE A 452 -3.83 -1.52 5.06
C ILE A 452 -4.22 -2.27 6.33
N PRO A 453 -3.31 -2.45 7.31
CA PRO A 453 -3.60 -3.23 8.53
C PRO A 453 -4.82 -2.73 9.31
N PHE A 454 -4.87 -1.43 9.59
CA PHE A 454 -5.93 -0.76 10.35
C PHE A 454 -6.39 0.47 9.55
N PRO A 455 -7.46 0.36 8.74
CA PRO A 455 -7.92 1.46 7.91
C PRO A 455 -8.45 2.62 8.75
N ARG A 456 -8.14 3.85 8.29
CA ARG A 456 -8.73 5.09 8.79
C ARG A 456 -9.58 5.70 7.68
N ALA A 457 -10.86 5.86 7.96
CA ALA A 457 -11.85 6.40 7.04
C ALA A 457 -12.91 7.20 7.81
N PRO A 458 -13.80 7.98 7.16
CA PRO A 458 -14.86 8.67 7.87
C PRO A 458 -15.65 7.72 8.77
N ARG A 459 -15.78 8.07 10.05
CA ARG A 459 -16.44 7.30 11.13
C ARG A 459 -15.79 5.94 11.45
N GLN A 460 -14.55 5.72 11.05
CA GLN A 460 -13.81 4.48 11.31
C GLN A 460 -12.39 4.80 11.81
N ALA A 461 -12.17 4.65 13.11
CA ALA A 461 -10.87 4.83 13.78
C ALA A 461 -10.68 3.83 14.92
N ASP A 462 -11.42 2.71 14.89
CA ASP A 462 -11.33 1.63 15.88
C ASP A 462 -9.99 0.91 15.75
N PHE A 463 -9.45 0.44 16.88
CA PHE A 463 -8.13 -0.21 17.09
C PHE A 463 -6.94 0.72 17.17
#